data_ba995f76dc0d6af651dc08e562cf6ff0
#
_entry.id   ba995f76dc0d6af651dc08e562cf6ff0
#
_cell.length_a   1.000
_cell.length_b   1.000
_cell.length_c   1.000
_cell.angle_alpha   90.00
_cell.angle_beta   90.00
_cell.angle_gamma   90.00
#
_symmetry.space_group_name_H-M   'P 1'
#
loop_
_entity.id
_entity.type
_entity.pdbx_description
1 polymer ?
#
loop_
_entity_poly.entity_id
_entity_poly.type
_entity_poly.pdbx_seq_one_letter_code
_entity_poly.pdbx_strand_id
1 'polypeptide(L)'
;MSWLVDQLPRTMAQDPVLRSFVTAFEEVADTVRERIDSVEHQMDTGLASPEMLQFLGAWLGVELEPTDPAEYRRSMVREVGRLLGWRGTRYGVEALLEAATGARVTVVDAGGVYGRNDTVPEEDPGVVVQMDHTGHLTERQVLGFLHGELPLGAQVRLDVRFQPQRAQGRARPVTDGDSDG
;
A
#
# COMPACT_ATOMS: atom_id res chain seq x y z
N MET A 1 -6.49 -35.04 -22.15
CA MET A 1 -5.51 -35.99 -21.55
C MET A 1 -5.61 -35.82 -20.05
N SER A 2 -5.83 -36.93 -19.34
CA SER A 2 -6.00 -36.90 -17.89
C SER A 2 -4.62 -36.87 -17.22
N TRP A 3 -4.19 -35.72 -16.73
CA TRP A 3 -2.85 -35.56 -16.15
C TRP A 3 -2.67 -36.34 -14.85
N LEU A 4 -3.76 -36.57 -14.11
CA LEU A 4 -3.71 -37.29 -12.86
C LEU A 4 -3.67 -38.81 -13.11
N VAL A 5 -4.39 -39.29 -14.13
CA VAL A 5 -4.31 -40.71 -14.57
C VAL A 5 -2.93 -41.05 -15.14
N ASP A 6 -2.29 -40.08 -15.82
CA ASP A 6 -0.95 -40.28 -16.39
C ASP A 6 0.15 -40.43 -15.31
N GLN A 7 -0.14 -40.07 -14.06
CA GLN A 7 0.75 -40.28 -12.92
C GLN A 7 0.57 -41.66 -12.26
N LEU A 8 -0.47 -42.37 -12.62
CA LEU A 8 -0.70 -43.73 -12.06
C LEU A 8 0.26 -44.76 -12.67
N PRO A 9 0.66 -45.77 -11.88
CA PRO A 9 1.32 -46.94 -12.44
C PRO A 9 0.46 -47.58 -13.53
N ARG A 10 1.09 -48.07 -14.59
CA ARG A 10 0.39 -48.63 -15.76
C ARG A 10 -0.68 -49.66 -15.42
N THR A 11 -0.40 -50.51 -14.42
CA THR A 11 -1.35 -51.55 -13.94
C THR A 11 -2.61 -50.94 -13.32
N MET A 12 -2.49 -49.79 -12.63
CA MET A 12 -3.62 -49.08 -12.03
C MET A 12 -4.38 -48.27 -13.07
N ALA A 13 -3.69 -47.67 -14.01
CA ALA A 13 -4.28 -46.89 -15.10
C ALA A 13 -5.14 -47.75 -16.06
N GLN A 14 -5.01 -49.05 -16.03
CA GLN A 14 -5.82 -49.99 -16.84
C GLN A 14 -7.16 -50.36 -16.20
N ASP A 15 -7.32 -50.13 -14.88
CA ASP A 15 -8.57 -50.39 -14.18
C ASP A 15 -9.60 -49.28 -14.51
N PRO A 16 -10.76 -49.63 -15.12
CA PRO A 16 -11.75 -48.67 -15.53
C PRO A 16 -12.43 -47.98 -14.35
N VAL A 17 -12.59 -48.62 -13.22
CA VAL A 17 -13.22 -48.07 -12.02
C VAL A 17 -12.29 -47.04 -11.39
N LEU A 18 -11.02 -47.39 -11.25
CA LEU A 18 -10.01 -46.49 -10.71
C LEU A 18 -9.82 -45.26 -11.62
N ARG A 19 -9.81 -45.43 -12.93
CA ARG A 19 -9.74 -44.34 -13.89
C ARG A 19 -10.91 -43.37 -13.73
N SER A 20 -12.15 -43.91 -13.67
CA SER A 20 -13.33 -43.06 -13.50
C SER A 20 -13.28 -42.29 -12.18
N PHE A 21 -12.83 -42.93 -11.10
CA PHE A 21 -12.65 -42.31 -9.80
C PHE A 21 -11.61 -41.15 -9.85
N VAL A 22 -10.43 -41.44 -10.41
CA VAL A 22 -9.36 -40.44 -10.54
C VAL A 22 -9.76 -39.29 -11.45
N THR A 23 -10.51 -39.56 -12.53
CA THR A 23 -11.03 -38.52 -13.43
C THR A 23 -12.00 -37.60 -12.69
N ALA A 24 -12.87 -38.13 -11.82
CA ALA A 24 -13.75 -37.28 -11.01
C ALA A 24 -12.98 -36.37 -10.03
N PHE A 25 -11.89 -36.87 -9.47
CA PHE A 25 -10.99 -36.03 -8.66
C PHE A 25 -10.24 -34.97 -9.49
N GLU A 26 -9.89 -35.30 -10.72
CA GLU A 26 -9.23 -34.42 -11.66
C GLU A 26 -10.11 -33.18 -11.96
N GLU A 27 -11.41 -33.34 -12.16
CA GLU A 27 -12.36 -32.23 -12.36
C GLU A 27 -12.33 -31.22 -11.19
N VAL A 28 -12.25 -31.74 -9.95
CA VAL A 28 -12.13 -30.88 -8.76
C VAL A 28 -10.74 -30.22 -8.70
N ALA A 29 -9.69 -30.97 -8.99
CA ALA A 29 -8.32 -30.49 -8.97
C ALA A 29 -8.06 -29.45 -10.06
N ASP A 30 -8.68 -29.56 -11.23
CA ASP A 30 -8.56 -28.59 -12.32
C ASP A 30 -9.13 -27.21 -11.90
N THR A 31 -10.21 -27.18 -11.13
CA THR A 31 -10.73 -25.92 -10.56
C THR A 31 -9.71 -25.21 -9.66
N VAL A 32 -8.94 -25.99 -8.90
CA VAL A 32 -7.86 -25.44 -8.04
C VAL A 32 -6.68 -24.99 -8.89
N ARG A 33 -6.30 -25.75 -9.92
CA ARG A 33 -5.23 -25.38 -10.85
C ARG A 33 -5.55 -24.08 -11.58
N GLU A 34 -6.77 -23.95 -12.12
CA GLU A 34 -7.21 -22.69 -12.77
C GLU A 34 -7.10 -21.48 -11.83
N ARG A 35 -7.44 -21.68 -10.54
CA ARG A 35 -7.26 -20.62 -9.54
C ARG A 35 -5.79 -20.30 -9.28
N ILE A 36 -4.92 -21.30 -9.21
CA ILE A 36 -3.48 -21.10 -9.06
C ILE A 36 -2.92 -20.38 -10.29
N ASP A 37 -3.29 -20.81 -11.48
CA ASP A 37 -2.85 -20.19 -12.73
C ASP A 37 -3.35 -18.73 -12.87
N SER A 38 -4.47 -18.40 -12.22
CA SER A 38 -5.00 -17.03 -12.20
C SER A 38 -4.34 -16.11 -11.16
N VAL A 39 -3.53 -16.63 -10.22
CA VAL A 39 -2.91 -15.84 -9.14
C VAL A 39 -2.03 -14.74 -9.71
N GLU A 40 -1.27 -14.98 -10.78
CA GLU A 40 -0.43 -13.99 -11.43
C GLU A 40 -1.24 -12.76 -11.85
N HIS A 41 -2.42 -12.96 -12.45
CA HIS A 41 -3.32 -11.88 -12.86
C HIS A 41 -3.92 -11.12 -11.67
N GLN A 42 -4.17 -11.83 -10.56
CA GLN A 42 -4.70 -11.21 -9.35
C GLN A 42 -3.65 -10.35 -8.63
N MET A 43 -2.38 -10.73 -8.74
CA MET A 43 -1.26 -9.96 -8.17
C MET A 43 -0.80 -8.82 -9.07
N ASP A 44 -1.18 -8.81 -10.35
CA ASP A 44 -0.93 -7.66 -11.22
C ASP A 44 -1.76 -6.46 -10.74
N THR A 45 -1.09 -5.42 -10.28
CA THR A 45 -1.74 -4.20 -9.80
C THR A 45 -2.61 -3.51 -10.84
N GLY A 46 -2.36 -3.76 -12.15
CA GLY A 46 -3.18 -3.27 -13.25
C GLY A 46 -4.54 -3.97 -13.35
N LEU A 47 -4.60 -5.26 -13.00
CA LEU A 47 -5.77 -6.13 -13.14
C LEU A 47 -6.44 -6.47 -11.81
N ALA A 48 -5.73 -6.31 -10.70
CA ALA A 48 -6.20 -6.64 -9.36
C ALA A 48 -7.53 -5.95 -9.00
N SER A 49 -8.40 -6.70 -8.33
CA SER A 49 -9.66 -6.16 -7.80
C SER A 49 -9.41 -5.12 -6.70
N PRO A 50 -10.38 -4.26 -6.38
CA PRO A 50 -10.27 -3.32 -5.26
C PRO A 50 -9.92 -3.99 -3.93
N GLU A 51 -10.50 -5.16 -3.67
CA GLU A 51 -10.27 -5.95 -2.45
C GLU A 51 -8.85 -6.52 -2.43
N MET A 52 -8.34 -6.98 -3.59
CA MET A 52 -6.98 -7.46 -3.71
C MET A 52 -5.97 -6.33 -3.53
N LEU A 53 -6.22 -5.13 -4.09
CA LEU A 53 -5.38 -3.97 -3.87
C LEU A 53 -5.32 -3.57 -2.39
N GLN A 54 -6.45 -3.62 -1.69
CA GLN A 54 -6.50 -3.37 -0.24
C GLN A 54 -5.71 -4.43 0.54
N PHE A 55 -5.84 -5.70 0.16
CA PHE A 55 -5.08 -6.80 0.76
C PHE A 55 -3.57 -6.62 0.54
N LEU A 56 -3.15 -6.33 -0.70
CA LEU A 56 -1.74 -6.08 -1.02
C LEU A 56 -1.21 -4.82 -0.30
N GLY A 57 -2.01 -3.75 -0.23
CA GLY A 57 -1.67 -2.55 0.53
C GLY A 57 -1.42 -2.85 2.00
N ALA A 58 -2.34 -3.58 2.64
CA ALA A 58 -2.20 -3.99 4.04
C ALA A 58 -0.94 -4.86 4.26
N TRP A 59 -0.64 -5.75 3.33
CA TRP A 59 0.58 -6.58 3.37
C TRP A 59 1.85 -5.76 3.25
N LEU A 60 1.81 -4.71 2.44
CA LEU A 60 2.91 -3.77 2.25
C LEU A 60 2.96 -2.69 3.35
N GLY A 61 2.03 -2.72 4.32
CA GLY A 61 1.96 -1.75 5.41
C GLY A 61 1.47 -0.37 4.96
N VAL A 62 0.62 -0.32 3.93
CA VAL A 62 -0.03 0.90 3.45
C VAL A 62 -1.52 0.82 3.72
N GLU A 63 -2.05 1.80 4.43
CA GLU A 63 -3.48 1.95 4.62
C GLU A 63 -4.10 2.62 3.38
N LEU A 64 -4.90 1.84 2.66
CA LEU A 64 -5.66 2.30 1.51
C LEU A 64 -7.14 2.37 1.89
N GLU A 65 -7.71 3.57 1.78
CA GLU A 65 -9.12 3.76 2.09
C GLU A 65 -10.00 3.26 0.92
N PRO A 66 -11.16 2.64 1.19
CA PRO A 66 -12.09 2.25 0.13
C PRO A 66 -12.58 3.43 -0.72
N THR A 67 -12.56 4.64 -0.15
CA THR A 67 -12.94 5.90 -0.79
C THR A 67 -11.85 6.49 -1.68
N ASP A 68 -10.63 5.98 -1.59
CA ASP A 68 -9.53 6.46 -2.43
C ASP A 68 -9.79 6.11 -3.91
N PRO A 69 -9.41 6.99 -4.84
CA PRO A 69 -9.50 6.70 -6.26
C PRO A 69 -8.78 5.39 -6.63
N ALA A 70 -9.38 4.59 -7.51
CA ALA A 70 -8.81 3.29 -7.90
C ALA A 70 -7.39 3.42 -8.45
N GLU A 71 -7.14 4.44 -9.27
CA GLU A 71 -5.81 4.71 -9.83
C GLU A 71 -4.78 5.06 -8.77
N TYR A 72 -5.18 5.82 -7.75
CA TYR A 72 -4.32 6.12 -6.60
C TYR A 72 -3.94 4.84 -5.85
N ARG A 73 -4.91 3.98 -5.54
CA ARG A 73 -4.65 2.70 -4.87
C ARG A 73 -3.69 1.81 -5.67
N ARG A 74 -3.90 1.73 -7.00
CA ARG A 74 -3.01 0.97 -7.91
C ARG A 74 -1.59 1.53 -7.94
N SER A 75 -1.47 2.86 -8.05
CA SER A 75 -0.18 3.52 -8.07
C SER A 75 0.58 3.36 -6.75
N MET A 76 -0.14 3.49 -5.62
CA MET A 76 0.47 3.33 -4.29
C MET A 76 1.01 1.92 -4.07
N VAL A 77 0.21 0.88 -4.35
CA VAL A 77 0.67 -0.52 -4.20
C VAL A 77 1.91 -0.77 -5.07
N ARG A 78 1.92 -0.25 -6.30
CA ARG A 78 3.05 -0.40 -7.22
C ARG A 78 4.30 0.32 -6.71
N GLU A 79 4.17 1.57 -6.29
CA GLU A 79 5.31 2.37 -5.83
C GLU A 79 5.89 1.83 -4.52
N VAL A 80 5.04 1.46 -3.57
CA VAL A 80 5.50 0.84 -2.31
C VAL A 80 6.21 -0.48 -2.59
N GLY A 81 5.67 -1.32 -3.49
CA GLY A 81 6.32 -2.56 -3.90
C GLY A 81 7.70 -2.31 -4.52
N ARG A 82 7.83 -1.29 -5.37
CA ARG A 82 9.10 -0.89 -6.00
C ARG A 82 10.12 -0.37 -4.97
N LEU A 83 9.65 0.34 -3.96
CA LEU A 83 10.48 0.98 -2.94
C LEU A 83 10.69 0.12 -1.69
N LEU A 84 10.21 -1.13 -1.68
CA LEU A 84 10.25 -1.99 -0.50
C LEU A 84 11.66 -2.15 0.08
N GLY A 85 12.68 -2.25 -0.78
CA GLY A 85 14.08 -2.34 -0.35
C GLY A 85 14.67 -1.03 0.19
N TRP A 86 13.95 0.09 0.05
CA TRP A 86 14.38 1.43 0.49
C TRP A 86 13.58 1.94 1.69
N ARG A 87 12.64 1.13 2.21
CA ARG A 87 11.86 1.50 3.39
C ARG A 87 12.76 1.83 4.57
N GLY A 88 12.36 2.84 5.36
CA GLY A 88 13.15 3.32 6.50
C GLY A 88 14.40 4.12 6.13
N THR A 89 14.69 4.31 4.84
CA THR A 89 15.77 5.20 4.40
C THR A 89 15.21 6.57 4.02
N ARG A 90 16.04 7.61 4.09
CA ARG A 90 15.68 8.96 3.64
C ARG A 90 15.07 8.95 2.24
N TYR A 91 15.74 8.29 1.29
CA TYR A 91 15.26 8.17 -0.08
C TYR A 91 13.89 7.48 -0.17
N GLY A 92 13.70 6.39 0.57
CA GLY A 92 12.42 5.67 0.57
C GLY A 92 11.28 6.52 1.11
N VAL A 93 11.50 7.24 2.20
CA VAL A 93 10.49 8.13 2.80
C VAL A 93 10.15 9.30 1.86
N GLU A 94 11.16 9.95 1.26
CA GLU A 94 10.95 11.01 0.26
C GLU A 94 10.11 10.49 -0.91
N ALA A 95 10.55 9.40 -1.55
CA ALA A 95 9.90 8.85 -2.74
C ALA A 95 8.46 8.36 -2.47
N LEU A 96 8.20 7.73 -1.32
CA LEU A 96 6.87 7.28 -0.94
C LEU A 96 5.91 8.43 -0.65
N LEU A 97 6.38 9.47 0.06
CA LEU A 97 5.57 10.66 0.31
C LEU A 97 5.31 11.46 -0.97
N GLU A 98 6.30 11.57 -1.87
CA GLU A 98 6.10 12.20 -3.18
C GLU A 98 5.06 11.44 -4.01
N ALA A 99 5.12 10.11 -4.03
CA ALA A 99 4.13 9.28 -4.72
C ALA A 99 2.71 9.43 -4.11
N ALA A 100 2.63 9.52 -2.78
CA ALA A 100 1.34 9.62 -2.06
C ALA A 100 0.69 11.00 -2.20
N THR A 101 1.49 12.08 -2.24
CA THR A 101 0.98 13.46 -2.14
C THR A 101 1.10 14.24 -3.44
N GLY A 102 1.97 13.80 -4.36
CA GLY A 102 2.35 14.56 -5.55
C GLY A 102 3.16 15.83 -5.22
N ALA A 103 3.57 16.00 -3.96
CA ALA A 103 4.38 17.13 -3.50
C ALA A 103 5.86 16.82 -3.61
N ARG A 104 6.69 17.84 -3.67
CA ARG A 104 8.12 17.69 -3.45
C ARG A 104 8.38 17.52 -1.97
N VAL A 105 9.15 16.49 -1.61
CA VAL A 105 9.48 16.16 -0.23
C VAL A 105 10.98 16.16 -0.03
N THR A 106 11.42 16.70 1.10
CA THR A 106 12.83 16.67 1.52
C THR A 106 12.88 16.21 2.97
N VAL A 107 13.66 15.17 3.22
CA VAL A 107 13.89 14.65 4.57
C VAL A 107 15.28 15.09 5.03
N VAL A 108 15.31 15.78 6.15
CA VAL A 108 16.55 16.18 6.84
C VAL A 108 16.68 15.31 8.08
N ASP A 109 17.70 14.48 8.08
CA ASP A 109 18.04 13.56 9.15
C ASP A 109 19.44 13.92 9.65
N ALA A 110 19.56 14.13 10.94
CA ALA A 110 20.86 14.36 11.61
C ALA A 110 21.52 13.06 12.06
N GLY A 111 20.90 11.92 11.79
CA GLY A 111 21.50 10.60 12.04
C GLY A 111 22.81 10.42 11.29
N GLY A 112 23.73 9.68 11.88
CA GLY A 112 25.03 9.42 11.29
C GLY A 112 25.73 8.24 11.97
N VAL A 113 26.76 7.73 11.31
CA VAL A 113 27.69 6.77 11.90
C VAL A 113 28.83 7.55 12.54
N TYR A 114 28.88 7.52 13.86
CA TYR A 114 29.91 8.20 14.64
C TYR A 114 31.04 7.24 14.95
N GLY A 115 32.27 7.61 14.64
CA GLY A 115 33.46 6.90 15.04
C GLY A 115 33.74 7.08 16.52
N ARG A 116 34.70 6.29 17.06
CA ARG A 116 35.04 6.31 18.49
C ARG A 116 35.43 7.69 19.04
N ASN A 117 35.95 8.57 18.19
CA ASN A 117 36.45 9.90 18.57
C ASN A 117 35.59 11.04 18.06
N ASP A 118 34.42 10.73 17.45
CA ASP A 118 33.54 11.74 16.95
C ASP A 118 32.69 12.34 18.07
N THR A 119 32.43 13.63 18.01
CA THR A 119 31.50 14.29 18.92
C THR A 119 30.08 14.00 18.44
N VAL A 120 29.34 13.25 19.23
CA VAL A 120 27.90 13.02 18.97
C VAL A 120 27.16 14.31 19.34
N PRO A 121 26.25 14.81 18.49
CA PRO A 121 25.39 15.96 18.85
C PRO A 121 24.64 15.68 20.15
N GLU A 122 24.63 16.64 21.08
CA GLU A 122 23.94 16.51 22.39
C GLU A 122 22.42 16.41 22.23
N GLU A 123 21.86 17.01 21.18
CA GLU A 123 20.45 16.92 20.85
C GLU A 123 20.29 16.12 19.57
N ASP A 124 19.49 15.07 19.65
CA ASP A 124 18.96 14.40 18.45
C ASP A 124 17.87 15.32 17.88
N PRO A 125 18.16 16.07 16.79
CA PRO A 125 17.15 17.00 16.22
C PRO A 125 15.97 16.24 15.61
N GLY A 126 16.02 14.90 15.64
CA GLY A 126 15.01 14.09 15.03
C GLY A 126 15.05 14.16 13.50
N VAL A 127 13.98 13.69 12.90
CA VAL A 127 13.77 13.72 11.45
C VAL A 127 12.85 14.88 11.11
N VAL A 128 13.32 15.80 10.28
CA VAL A 128 12.51 16.91 9.76
C VAL A 128 12.08 16.60 8.34
N VAL A 129 10.78 16.51 8.12
CA VAL A 129 10.19 16.31 6.80
C VAL A 129 9.60 17.62 6.32
N GLN A 130 10.15 18.13 5.23
CA GLN A 130 9.68 19.36 4.57
C GLN A 130 8.94 18.98 3.30
N MET A 131 7.74 19.50 3.11
CA MET A 131 6.94 19.26 1.92
C MET A 131 6.15 20.49 1.49
N ASP A 132 5.87 20.58 0.18
CA ASP A 132 5.16 21.73 -0.37
C ASP A 132 3.67 21.69 0.01
N HIS A 133 3.04 20.53 0.00
CA HIS A 133 1.64 20.29 0.40
C HIS A 133 1.42 18.80 0.73
N THR A 134 0.32 18.49 1.39
CA THR A 134 -0.05 17.10 1.76
C THR A 134 -0.94 16.42 0.71
N GLY A 135 -1.24 17.06 -0.41
CA GLY A 135 -2.16 16.54 -1.41
C GLY A 135 -3.56 16.34 -0.84
N HIS A 136 -4.10 15.14 -1.01
CA HIS A 136 -5.41 14.76 -0.46
C HIS A 136 -5.33 14.22 0.98
N LEU A 137 -4.11 13.96 1.48
CA LEU A 137 -3.89 13.45 2.82
C LEU A 137 -4.00 14.58 3.86
N THR A 138 -4.37 14.22 5.08
CA THR A 138 -4.26 15.09 6.23
C THR A 138 -2.86 15.00 6.84
N GLU A 139 -2.40 16.04 7.54
CA GLU A 139 -1.14 15.99 8.28
C GLU A 139 -1.05 14.80 9.24
N ARG A 140 -2.18 14.45 9.88
CA ARG A 140 -2.25 13.27 10.76
C ARG A 140 -1.95 11.97 10.02
N GLN A 141 -2.46 11.81 8.79
CA GLN A 141 -2.18 10.62 7.96
C GLN A 141 -0.72 10.59 7.54
N VAL A 142 -0.15 11.73 7.15
CA VAL A 142 1.27 11.85 6.83
C VAL A 142 2.14 11.51 8.04
N LEU A 143 1.82 12.03 9.22
CA LEU A 143 2.54 11.70 10.46
C LEU A 143 2.38 10.22 10.84
N GLY A 144 1.18 9.65 10.70
CA GLY A 144 0.95 8.22 10.92
C GLY A 144 1.81 7.35 10.01
N PHE A 145 1.89 7.71 8.72
CA PHE A 145 2.78 7.05 7.77
C PHE A 145 4.25 7.15 8.20
N LEU A 146 4.72 8.36 8.54
CA LEU A 146 6.10 8.59 8.99
C LEU A 146 6.47 7.77 10.24
N HIS A 147 5.57 7.67 11.20
CA HIS A 147 5.80 6.82 12.38
C HIS A 147 5.90 5.33 12.05
N GLY A 148 5.26 4.88 10.97
CA GLY A 148 5.38 3.50 10.49
C GLY A 148 6.67 3.22 9.72
N GLU A 149 7.28 4.24 9.11
CA GLU A 149 8.48 4.11 8.29
C GLU A 149 9.79 4.40 9.05
N LEU A 150 9.73 5.19 10.10
CA LEU A 150 10.90 5.61 10.86
C LEU A 150 11.16 4.69 12.05
N PRO A 151 12.40 4.65 12.55
CA PRO A 151 12.75 3.86 13.72
C PRO A 151 11.91 4.25 14.94
N LEU A 152 11.61 3.27 15.81
CA LEU A 152 10.90 3.49 17.06
C LEU A 152 11.62 4.54 17.92
N GLY A 153 10.88 5.56 18.35
CA GLY A 153 11.42 6.64 19.18
C GLY A 153 11.99 7.82 18.41
N ALA A 154 12.06 7.77 17.08
CA ALA A 154 12.46 8.92 16.28
C ALA A 154 11.47 10.07 16.47
N GLN A 155 11.99 11.26 16.79
CA GLN A 155 11.19 12.47 16.84
C GLN A 155 10.99 12.98 15.42
N VAL A 156 9.72 13.15 15.03
CA VAL A 156 9.36 13.59 13.68
C VAL A 156 8.78 14.99 13.74
N ARG A 157 9.32 15.88 12.94
CA ARG A 157 8.78 17.21 12.69
C ARG A 157 8.36 17.33 11.23
N LEU A 158 7.09 17.69 11.01
CA LEU A 158 6.53 17.91 9.68
C LEU A 158 6.38 19.42 9.43
N ASP A 159 7.06 19.91 8.39
CA ASP A 159 6.98 21.30 7.93
C ASP A 159 6.27 21.33 6.56
N VAL A 160 5.01 21.79 6.54
CA VAL A 160 4.22 21.96 5.31
C VAL A 160 4.18 23.43 4.91
N ARG A 161 4.68 23.75 3.72
CA ARG A 161 4.78 25.13 3.24
C ARG A 161 3.46 25.71 2.78
N PHE A 162 2.60 24.88 2.21
CA PHE A 162 1.30 25.28 1.68
C PHE A 162 0.21 24.30 2.15
N GLN A 163 -0.67 24.78 3.03
CA GLN A 163 -1.89 24.03 3.37
C GLN A 163 -2.99 24.46 2.40
N PRO A 164 -3.55 23.57 1.57
CA PRO A 164 -4.75 23.88 0.83
C PRO A 164 -5.88 24.15 1.84
N GLN A 165 -6.35 25.40 1.89
CA GLN A 165 -7.49 25.78 2.73
C GLN A 165 -8.66 24.89 2.36
N ARG A 166 -9.06 23.97 3.24
CA ARG A 166 -10.34 23.26 3.09
C ARG A 166 -11.42 24.31 2.92
N ALA A 167 -12.12 24.27 1.79
CA ALA A 167 -13.30 25.09 1.58
C ALA A 167 -14.25 24.84 2.76
N GLN A 168 -14.24 25.75 3.73
CA GLN A 168 -15.25 25.77 4.78
C GLN A 168 -16.57 25.95 4.06
N GLY A 169 -17.40 24.89 4.08
CA GLY A 169 -18.74 24.92 3.54
C GLY A 169 -19.45 26.15 4.11
N ARG A 170 -19.66 27.14 3.27
CA ARG A 170 -20.52 28.25 3.57
C ARG A 170 -21.90 27.69 3.90
N ALA A 171 -22.19 27.57 5.20
CA ALA A 171 -23.56 27.46 5.67
C ALA A 171 -24.32 28.65 5.10
N ARG A 172 -25.22 28.40 4.14
CA ARG A 172 -26.19 29.39 3.71
C ARG A 172 -27.03 29.75 4.93
N PRO A 173 -27.15 31.03 5.29
CA PRO A 173 -28.15 31.43 6.26
C PRO A 173 -29.53 31.13 5.66
N VAL A 174 -30.30 30.34 6.41
CA VAL A 174 -31.72 30.17 6.18
C VAL A 174 -32.35 31.52 6.48
N THR A 175 -32.78 32.25 5.45
CA THR A 175 -33.66 33.40 5.60
C THR A 175 -35.04 32.84 5.89
N ASP A 176 -35.44 32.95 7.16
CA ASP A 176 -36.87 32.90 7.55
C ASP A 176 -37.60 33.99 6.77
N GLY A 177 -38.38 33.55 5.82
CA GLY A 177 -39.37 34.40 5.13
C GLY A 177 -40.57 34.60 6.02
N ASP A 178 -40.71 35.80 6.42
CA ASP A 178 -41.77 36.38 7.18
C ASP A 178 -43.16 36.10 6.56
N SER A 179 -44.06 35.66 7.43
CA SER A 179 -45.49 35.57 7.18
C SER A 179 -46.09 36.95 7.39
N ASP A 180 -46.71 37.54 6.38
CA ASP A 180 -47.82 38.44 6.59
C ASP A 180 -48.62 38.63 5.29
N GLY A 181 -49.93 38.44 5.40
CA GLY A 181 -50.93 38.78 4.38
C GLY A 181 -52.08 37.79 4.24
#